data_0202282fb117d5fdfd062ae1ad30bf53
#
_entry.id   0202282fb117d5fdfd062ae1ad30bf53
#
_cell.length_a   1.000
_cell.length_b   1.000
_cell.length_c   1.000
_cell.angle_alpha   90.00
_cell.angle_beta   90.00
_cell.angle_gamma   90.00
#
_symmetry.space_group_name_H-M   'P 1'
#
loop_
_entity.id
_entity.type
_entity.pdbx_description
1 polymer ?
#
loop_
_entity_poly.entity_id
_entity_poly.type
_entity_poly.pdbx_seq_one_letter_code
_entity_poly.pdbx_strand_id
1 'polypeptide(L)'
;AEAEEGAILRALKPRQDSTVVTVGELDFSAGDDAQKQARVRVVEHYWWTGRKHAELYPQLIDILKNVWHCRKVVVDATGVGQPVSSFLRQSLGSRVSPFTFTQRSKSELGFTLLAAINSGRLKMYAGDGSSEYQEFWFEMEKAKSQYRPSQTMNFYVDPAQGHDDFLMSLALLVEATRQYVPRGARGNLS
;
A
#
# COMPACT_ATOMS: atom_id res chain seq x y z
N ALA A 1 -17.98 -2.72 27.66
CA ALA A 1 -19.25 -2.31 27.05
C ALA A 1 -19.03 -1.43 25.82
N GLU A 2 -18.24 -0.32 25.92
CA GLU A 2 -17.98 0.57 24.79
C GLU A 2 -17.22 -0.09 23.61
N ALA A 3 -16.30 -1.01 23.90
CA ALA A 3 -15.55 -1.73 22.85
C ALA A 3 -16.45 -2.72 22.08
N GLU A 4 -17.39 -3.36 22.76
CA GLU A 4 -18.35 -4.27 22.13
C GLU A 4 -19.40 -3.50 21.28
N GLU A 5 -19.85 -2.34 21.76
CA GLU A 5 -20.80 -1.50 21.05
C GLU A 5 -20.16 -0.93 19.76
N GLY A 6 -18.90 -0.52 19.80
CA GLY A 6 -18.13 -0.10 18.63
C GLY A 6 -17.95 -1.23 17.60
N ALA A 7 -17.74 -2.47 18.04
CA ALA A 7 -17.62 -3.64 17.18
C ALA A 7 -18.96 -4.00 16.51
N ILE A 8 -20.07 -3.91 17.25
CA ILE A 8 -21.42 -4.15 16.73
C ILE A 8 -21.82 -3.10 15.69
N LEU A 9 -21.53 -1.82 15.96
CA LEU A 9 -21.79 -0.73 15.02
C LEU A 9 -20.97 -0.86 13.73
N ARG A 10 -19.73 -1.35 13.80
CA ARG A 10 -18.91 -1.66 12.60
C ARG A 10 -19.48 -2.82 11.79
N ALA A 11 -20.00 -3.86 12.44
CA ALA A 11 -20.60 -5.02 11.77
C ALA A 11 -21.93 -4.69 11.07
N LEU A 12 -22.61 -3.64 11.51
CA LEU A 12 -23.92 -3.21 10.95
C LEU A 12 -23.79 -2.19 9.81
N LYS A 13 -22.60 -1.61 9.57
CA LYS A 13 -22.39 -0.72 8.43
C LYS A 13 -22.33 -1.53 7.14
N PRO A 14 -23.09 -1.16 6.11
CA PRO A 14 -22.97 -1.80 4.81
C PRO A 14 -21.52 -1.62 4.33
N ARG A 15 -20.95 -2.68 3.70
CA ARG A 15 -19.62 -2.62 3.10
C ARG A 15 -19.61 -1.54 2.03
N GLN A 16 -18.91 -0.47 2.30
CA GLN A 16 -18.65 0.58 1.32
C GLN A 16 -17.22 0.39 0.81
N ASP A 17 -17.06 0.47 -0.50
CA ASP A 17 -15.74 0.43 -1.11
C ASP A 17 -14.87 1.56 -0.55
N SER A 18 -13.67 1.21 -0.15
CA SER A 18 -12.69 2.16 0.37
C SER A 18 -11.56 2.38 -0.64
N THR A 19 -11.03 3.58 -0.64
CA THR A 19 -9.80 3.91 -1.35
C THR A 19 -8.74 4.25 -0.31
N VAL A 20 -7.65 3.50 -0.30
CA VAL A 20 -6.52 3.70 0.59
C VAL A 20 -5.27 4.04 -0.20
N VAL A 21 -4.55 5.07 0.23
CA VAL A 21 -3.22 5.42 -0.27
C VAL A 21 -2.23 5.32 0.88
N THR A 22 -1.21 4.50 0.72
CA THR A 22 -0.09 4.39 1.65
C THR A 22 1.13 5.07 1.05
N VAL A 23 1.67 6.06 1.73
CA VAL A 23 2.86 6.80 1.32
C VAL A 23 4.07 6.32 2.12
N GLY A 24 5.17 6.08 1.43
CA GLY A 24 6.42 5.67 2.06
C GLY A 24 7.63 6.37 1.49
N GLU A 25 8.62 6.54 2.34
CA GLU A 25 9.96 7.01 1.99
C GLU A 25 10.94 5.84 1.91
N LEU A 26 11.85 5.93 0.95
CA LEU A 26 12.96 4.99 0.80
C LEU A 26 14.23 5.57 1.38
N ASP A 27 14.82 4.85 2.33
CA ASP A 27 16.12 5.17 2.91
C ASP A 27 17.17 4.19 2.39
N PHE A 28 18.12 4.70 1.62
CA PHE A 28 19.26 3.96 1.06
C PHE A 28 20.53 4.11 1.92
N SER A 29 20.49 4.94 2.97
CA SER A 29 21.68 5.26 3.79
C SER A 29 22.13 4.12 4.70
N ALA A 30 21.33 3.09 4.84
CA ALA A 30 21.52 2.05 5.86
C ALA A 30 22.50 0.92 5.45
N GLY A 31 23.50 1.15 4.61
CA GLY A 31 24.54 0.16 4.41
C GLY A 31 25.53 0.37 3.29
N ASP A 32 26.80 0.09 3.59
CA ASP A 32 27.96 0.10 2.70
C ASP A 32 27.98 -1.02 1.63
N ASP A 33 27.00 -1.90 1.60
CA ASP A 33 26.94 -3.00 0.65
C ASP A 33 25.91 -2.73 -0.45
N ALA A 34 26.34 -2.81 -1.71
CA ALA A 34 25.51 -2.69 -2.91
C ALA A 34 24.34 -3.71 -3.00
N GLN A 35 24.27 -4.66 -2.06
CA GLN A 35 23.20 -5.67 -1.93
C GLN A 35 22.18 -5.33 -0.86
N LYS A 36 22.34 -4.26 -0.06
CA LYS A 36 21.37 -3.89 0.99
C LYS A 36 20.17 -3.21 0.35
N GLN A 37 19.06 -3.88 0.39
CA GLN A 37 17.78 -3.33 -0.04
C GLN A 37 17.39 -2.13 0.85
N ALA A 38 16.86 -1.08 0.25
CA ALA A 38 16.41 0.11 0.97
C ALA A 38 15.44 -0.21 2.10
N ARG A 39 15.50 0.58 3.17
CA ARG A 39 14.45 0.60 4.20
C ARG A 39 13.26 1.35 3.66
N VAL A 40 12.08 0.87 3.99
CA VAL A 40 10.79 1.48 3.64
C VAL A 40 10.20 2.05 4.92
N ARG A 41 10.02 3.35 4.99
CA ARG A 41 9.31 4.00 6.09
C ARG A 41 7.97 4.48 5.62
N VAL A 42 6.88 3.89 6.10
CA VAL A 42 5.54 4.42 5.90
C VAL A 42 5.46 5.75 6.64
N VAL A 43 5.00 6.79 5.97
CA VAL A 43 4.95 8.15 6.50
C VAL A 43 3.54 8.71 6.59
N GLU A 44 2.60 8.19 5.78
CA GLU A 44 1.23 8.67 5.77
C GLU A 44 0.26 7.65 5.18
N HIS A 45 -0.99 7.70 5.63
CA HIS A 45 -2.12 7.03 5.03
C HIS A 45 -3.22 8.03 4.70
N TYR A 46 -3.89 7.82 3.57
CA TYR A 46 -5.13 8.50 3.22
C TYR A 46 -6.21 7.45 3.02
N TRP A 47 -7.40 7.75 3.51
CA TRP A 47 -8.53 6.81 3.49
C TRP A 47 -9.84 7.52 3.16
N TRP A 48 -10.52 7.05 2.13
CA TRP A 48 -11.85 7.50 1.75
C TRP A 48 -12.79 6.32 1.63
N THR A 49 -13.98 6.44 2.20
CA THR A 49 -15.01 5.40 2.16
C THR A 49 -16.23 5.91 1.42
N GLY A 50 -16.78 5.08 0.51
CA GLY A 50 -18.03 5.37 -0.21
C GLY A 50 -17.94 6.53 -1.19
N ARG A 51 -16.74 6.98 -1.57
CA ARG A 51 -16.55 8.02 -2.59
C ARG A 51 -16.31 7.38 -3.95
N LYS A 52 -16.89 7.98 -4.98
CA LYS A 52 -16.62 7.58 -6.36
C LYS A 52 -15.18 7.95 -6.74
N HIS A 53 -14.48 7.07 -7.43
CA HIS A 53 -13.10 7.29 -7.84
C HIS A 53 -12.94 8.60 -8.64
N ALA A 54 -13.89 8.92 -9.52
CA ALA A 54 -13.86 10.16 -10.31
C ALA A 54 -13.83 11.44 -9.45
N GLU A 55 -14.44 11.41 -8.27
CA GLU A 55 -14.45 12.55 -7.33
C GLU A 55 -13.11 12.68 -6.61
N LEU A 56 -12.34 11.57 -6.49
CA LEU A 56 -11.07 11.54 -5.82
C LEU A 56 -9.89 11.89 -6.74
N TYR A 57 -10.05 11.83 -8.05
CA TYR A 57 -8.95 12.04 -9.01
C TYR A 57 -8.14 13.31 -8.79
N PRO A 58 -8.75 14.51 -8.62
CA PRO A 58 -8.00 15.72 -8.38
C PRO A 58 -7.19 15.66 -7.07
N GLN A 59 -7.78 15.08 -6.01
CA GLN A 59 -7.11 14.93 -4.72
C GLN A 59 -5.95 13.93 -4.80
N LEU A 60 -6.13 12.79 -5.48
CA LEU A 60 -5.08 11.81 -5.67
C LEU A 60 -3.89 12.39 -6.43
N ILE A 61 -4.16 13.17 -7.50
CA ILE A 61 -3.09 13.83 -8.24
C ILE A 61 -2.35 14.84 -7.37
N ASP A 62 -3.08 15.66 -6.62
CA ASP A 62 -2.48 16.66 -5.74
C ASP A 62 -1.59 16.02 -4.69
N ILE A 63 -2.08 15.01 -3.99
CA ILE A 63 -1.33 14.25 -2.98
C ILE A 63 -0.07 13.64 -3.59
N LEU A 64 -0.20 12.90 -4.71
CA LEU A 64 0.91 12.14 -5.27
C LEU A 64 1.94 13.01 -5.98
N LYS A 65 1.50 14.11 -6.61
CA LYS A 65 2.35 14.97 -7.44
C LYS A 65 2.89 16.17 -6.69
N ASN A 66 2.04 16.89 -5.96
CA ASN A 66 2.36 18.19 -5.38
C ASN A 66 2.73 18.12 -3.90
N VAL A 67 2.06 17.25 -3.13
CA VAL A 67 2.36 17.10 -1.69
C VAL A 67 3.58 16.21 -1.49
N TRP A 68 3.54 14.97 -1.98
CA TRP A 68 4.58 13.98 -1.73
C TRP A 68 5.62 13.86 -2.84
N HIS A 69 5.40 14.47 -4.00
CA HIS A 69 6.30 14.36 -5.15
C HIS A 69 6.71 12.92 -5.46
N CYS A 70 5.74 12.00 -5.42
CA CYS A 70 5.97 10.57 -5.54
C CYS A 70 6.78 10.22 -6.80
N ARG A 71 7.83 9.44 -6.62
CA ARG A 71 8.72 8.99 -7.70
C ARG A 71 8.21 7.71 -8.35
N LYS A 72 7.49 6.89 -7.59
CA LYS A 72 6.89 5.65 -8.02
C LYS A 72 5.52 5.49 -7.36
N VAL A 73 4.55 5.07 -8.13
CA VAL A 73 3.18 4.79 -7.68
C VAL A 73 2.78 3.43 -8.25
N VAL A 74 2.38 2.50 -7.42
CA VAL A 74 1.77 1.24 -7.84
C VAL A 74 0.30 1.29 -7.45
N VAL A 75 -0.56 1.01 -8.39
CA VAL A 75 -2.01 1.13 -8.23
C VAL A 75 -2.70 -0.15 -8.66
N ASP A 76 -3.68 -0.58 -7.87
CA ASP A 76 -4.54 -1.70 -8.26
C ASP A 76 -5.27 -1.38 -9.58
N ALA A 77 -5.05 -2.19 -10.58
CA ALA A 77 -5.68 -2.13 -11.89
C ALA A 77 -6.60 -3.34 -12.13
N THR A 78 -6.99 -4.05 -11.09
CA THR A 78 -7.88 -5.20 -11.19
C THR A 78 -9.33 -4.73 -11.40
N GLY A 79 -9.96 -5.17 -12.48
CA GLY A 79 -11.37 -4.86 -12.76
C GLY A 79 -11.68 -3.37 -12.75
N VAL A 80 -12.40 -2.91 -11.73
CA VAL A 80 -12.81 -1.50 -11.55
C VAL A 80 -11.66 -0.54 -11.25
N GLY A 81 -10.47 -1.04 -10.93
CA GLY A 81 -9.26 -0.22 -10.71
C GLY A 81 -8.60 0.28 -11.99
N GLN A 82 -8.93 -0.29 -13.15
CA GLN A 82 -8.34 0.13 -14.44
C GLN A 82 -8.54 1.61 -14.77
N PRO A 83 -9.74 2.22 -14.60
CA PRO A 83 -9.93 3.64 -14.85
C PRO A 83 -9.05 4.54 -13.98
N VAL A 84 -8.90 4.22 -12.68
CA VAL A 84 -8.03 4.95 -11.75
C VAL A 84 -6.58 4.90 -12.21
N SER A 85 -6.10 3.69 -12.54
CA SER A 85 -4.75 3.48 -13.04
C SER A 85 -4.48 4.27 -14.31
N SER A 86 -5.39 4.24 -15.28
CA SER A 86 -5.28 4.96 -16.54
C SER A 86 -5.25 6.48 -16.32
N PHE A 87 -6.12 6.99 -15.46
CA PHE A 87 -6.19 8.40 -15.12
C PHE A 87 -4.90 8.90 -14.44
N LEU A 88 -4.43 8.18 -13.43
CA LEU A 88 -3.19 8.52 -12.74
C LEU A 88 -2.00 8.48 -13.69
N ARG A 89 -1.95 7.50 -14.59
CA ARG A 89 -0.90 7.36 -15.58
C ARG A 89 -0.88 8.52 -16.59
N GLN A 90 -2.04 9.03 -16.96
CA GLN A 90 -2.14 10.20 -17.82
C GLN A 90 -1.50 11.45 -17.19
N SER A 91 -1.66 11.63 -15.88
CA SER A 91 -1.17 12.80 -15.14
C SER A 91 0.25 12.67 -14.61
N LEU A 92 0.67 11.45 -14.24
CA LEU A 92 1.95 11.16 -13.58
C LEU A 92 2.94 10.40 -14.49
N GLY A 93 2.48 9.95 -15.65
CA GLY A 93 3.32 9.30 -16.66
C GLY A 93 3.89 7.96 -16.20
N SER A 94 5.15 7.72 -16.56
CA SER A 94 5.87 6.46 -16.26
C SER A 94 6.11 6.18 -14.77
N ARG A 95 5.81 7.14 -13.89
CA ARG A 95 5.84 6.93 -12.44
C ARG A 95 4.77 5.95 -11.97
N VAL A 96 3.67 5.82 -12.70
CA VAL A 96 2.56 4.93 -12.37
C VAL A 96 2.73 3.57 -13.02
N SER A 97 2.69 2.52 -12.21
CA SER A 97 2.63 1.12 -12.65
C SER A 97 1.31 0.50 -12.21
N PRO A 98 0.53 -0.02 -13.16
CA PRO A 98 -0.65 -0.81 -12.82
C PRO A 98 -0.22 -2.16 -12.23
N PHE A 99 -0.95 -2.62 -11.23
CA PHE A 99 -0.81 -3.94 -10.64
C PHE A 99 -2.13 -4.69 -10.77
N THR A 100 -2.11 -5.85 -11.39
CA THR A 100 -3.30 -6.71 -11.52
C THR A 100 -3.18 -7.87 -10.55
N PHE A 101 -4.13 -7.98 -9.63
CA PHE A 101 -4.21 -9.08 -8.69
C PHE A 101 -4.68 -10.37 -9.38
N THR A 102 -3.78 -11.33 -9.43
CA THR A 102 -4.04 -12.72 -9.78
C THR A 102 -3.60 -13.60 -8.61
N GLN A 103 -3.91 -14.88 -8.63
CA GLN A 103 -3.40 -15.79 -7.60
C GLN A 103 -1.87 -15.75 -7.50
N ARG A 104 -1.19 -15.71 -8.63
CA ARG A 104 0.28 -15.68 -8.69
C ARG A 104 0.84 -14.34 -8.21
N SER A 105 0.37 -13.22 -8.79
CA SER A 105 0.88 -11.89 -8.43
C SER A 105 0.59 -11.54 -6.97
N LYS A 106 -0.58 -11.93 -6.44
CA LYS A 106 -0.91 -11.76 -5.02
C LYS A 106 0.02 -12.58 -4.13
N SER A 107 0.34 -13.81 -4.53
CA SER A 107 1.29 -14.66 -3.80
C SER A 107 2.70 -14.04 -3.76
N GLU A 108 3.22 -13.62 -4.91
CA GLU A 108 4.53 -12.96 -5.00
C GLU A 108 4.58 -11.68 -4.15
N LEU A 109 3.51 -10.88 -4.20
CA LEU A 109 3.34 -9.67 -3.40
C LEU A 109 3.38 -9.97 -1.91
N GLY A 110 2.67 -11.00 -1.46
CA GLY A 110 2.63 -11.42 -0.06
C GLY A 110 4.00 -11.88 0.46
N PHE A 111 4.74 -12.68 -0.31
CA PHE A 111 6.11 -13.06 0.05
C PHE A 111 7.04 -11.85 0.13
N THR A 112 6.88 -10.88 -0.78
CA THR A 112 7.68 -9.65 -0.78
C THR A 112 7.37 -8.81 0.47
N LEU A 113 6.10 -8.68 0.85
CA LEU A 113 5.67 -8.00 2.07
C LEU A 113 6.24 -8.68 3.31
N LEU A 114 6.11 -10.01 3.44
CA LEU A 114 6.66 -10.77 4.57
C LEU A 114 8.17 -10.62 4.67
N ALA A 115 8.89 -10.64 3.54
CA ALA A 115 10.33 -10.43 3.53
C ALA A 115 10.72 -9.03 4.03
N ALA A 116 9.96 -8.00 3.66
CA ALA A 116 10.19 -6.63 4.13
C ALA A 116 9.92 -6.49 5.65
N ILE A 117 8.88 -7.16 6.16
CA ILE A 117 8.55 -7.17 7.59
C ILE A 117 9.62 -7.94 8.37
N ASN A 118 9.90 -9.18 7.99
CA ASN A 118 10.79 -10.08 8.74
C ASN A 118 12.25 -9.59 8.76
N SER A 119 12.69 -8.90 7.70
CA SER A 119 14.02 -8.27 7.65
C SER A 119 14.11 -6.96 8.43
N GLY A 120 13.00 -6.48 9.01
CA GLY A 120 12.94 -5.20 9.72
C GLY A 120 13.13 -3.98 8.81
N ARG A 121 13.04 -4.14 7.49
CA ARG A 121 13.15 -3.04 6.52
C ARG A 121 11.92 -2.16 6.47
N LEU A 122 10.74 -2.72 6.76
CA LEU A 122 9.50 -1.95 6.81
C LEU A 122 9.35 -1.30 8.18
N LYS A 123 9.18 0.00 8.21
CA LYS A 123 8.96 0.81 9.40
C LYS A 123 7.66 1.58 9.29
N MET A 124 6.95 1.69 10.39
CA MET A 124 5.73 2.49 10.49
C MET A 124 6.02 3.80 11.22
N TYR A 125 5.20 4.81 10.93
CA TYR A 125 5.19 6.05 11.72
C TYR A 125 4.61 5.80 13.12
N ALA A 126 4.92 6.71 14.05
CA ALA A 126 4.39 6.63 15.42
C ALA A 126 2.88 6.93 15.43
N GLY A 127 2.17 6.36 16.40
CA GLY A 127 0.75 6.61 16.56
C GLY A 127 0.45 8.11 16.72
N ASP A 128 -0.39 8.64 15.86
CA ASP A 128 -0.79 10.05 15.81
C ASP A 128 -2.25 10.27 16.24
N GLY A 129 -2.96 9.18 16.60
CA GLY A 129 -4.37 9.21 16.99
C GLY A 129 -5.35 9.31 15.82
N SER A 130 -4.87 9.27 14.57
CA SER A 130 -5.73 9.33 13.39
C SER A 130 -6.60 8.08 13.22
N SER A 131 -7.74 8.23 12.55
CA SER A 131 -8.61 7.11 12.17
C SER A 131 -7.89 6.15 11.23
N GLU A 132 -7.05 6.67 10.34
CA GLU A 132 -6.24 5.93 9.39
C GLU A 132 -5.24 5.01 10.11
N TYR A 133 -4.54 5.53 11.12
CA TYR A 133 -3.62 4.73 11.93
C TYR A 133 -4.34 3.62 12.70
N GLN A 134 -5.48 3.94 13.29
CA GLN A 134 -6.28 2.97 14.05
C GLN A 134 -6.83 1.86 13.14
N GLU A 135 -7.38 2.23 11.96
CA GLU A 135 -7.92 1.25 11.02
C GLU A 135 -6.82 0.38 10.41
N PHE A 136 -5.66 0.98 10.07
CA PHE A 136 -4.49 0.24 9.62
C PHE A 136 -4.13 -0.89 10.62
N TRP A 137 -3.96 -0.57 11.89
CA TRP A 137 -3.58 -1.58 12.88
C TRP A 137 -4.70 -2.59 13.14
N PHE A 138 -5.96 -2.16 13.06
CA PHE A 138 -7.09 -3.08 13.15
C PHE A 138 -7.09 -4.13 12.03
N GLU A 139 -6.76 -3.76 10.80
CA GLU A 139 -6.60 -4.71 9.70
C GLU A 139 -5.35 -5.59 9.90
N MET A 140 -4.21 -4.99 10.30
CA MET A 140 -2.97 -5.74 10.49
C MET A 140 -3.09 -6.84 11.55
N GLU A 141 -3.78 -6.58 12.66
CA GLU A 141 -4.04 -7.56 13.72
C GLU A 141 -4.89 -8.73 13.24
N LYS A 142 -5.72 -8.53 12.22
CA LYS A 142 -6.61 -9.55 11.65
C LYS A 142 -6.08 -10.17 10.36
N ALA A 143 -4.96 -9.67 9.86
CA ALA A 143 -4.35 -10.20 8.66
C ALA A 143 -3.94 -11.65 8.84
N LYS A 144 -4.26 -12.46 7.86
CA LYS A 144 -3.97 -13.91 7.81
C LYS A 144 -3.20 -14.24 6.55
N SER A 145 -2.34 -15.24 6.64
CA SER A 145 -1.73 -15.87 5.48
C SER A 145 -2.19 -17.33 5.38
N GLN A 146 -2.47 -17.76 4.17
CA GLN A 146 -2.85 -19.13 3.86
C GLN A 146 -1.96 -19.69 2.76
N TYR A 147 -1.22 -20.72 3.08
CA TYR A 147 -0.42 -21.47 2.11
C TYR A 147 -1.26 -22.51 1.42
N ARG A 148 -1.16 -22.61 0.10
CA ARG A 148 -1.90 -23.56 -0.73
C ARG A 148 -1.00 -24.70 -1.20
N PRO A 149 -1.56 -25.87 -1.53
CA PRO A 149 -0.78 -26.99 -2.08
C PRO A 149 0.02 -26.63 -3.34
N SER A 150 -0.42 -25.63 -4.11
CA SER A 150 0.27 -25.07 -5.28
C SER A 150 1.52 -24.23 -4.94
N GLN A 151 1.99 -24.26 -3.69
CA GLN A 151 3.09 -23.43 -3.17
C GLN A 151 2.86 -21.91 -3.30
N THR A 152 1.62 -21.52 -3.48
CA THR A 152 1.21 -20.11 -3.48
C THR A 152 0.67 -19.71 -2.11
N MET A 153 0.87 -18.44 -1.76
CA MET A 153 0.34 -17.84 -0.55
C MET A 153 -0.83 -16.91 -0.91
N ASN A 154 -1.90 -16.97 -0.15
CA ASN A 154 -2.90 -15.92 -0.08
C ASN A 154 -2.75 -15.17 1.23
N PHE A 155 -2.92 -13.86 1.22
CA PHE A 155 -2.97 -13.04 2.43
C PHE A 155 -4.21 -12.13 2.34
N TYR A 156 -4.89 -11.95 3.46
CA TYR A 156 -6.19 -11.29 3.49
C TYR A 156 -6.61 -10.99 4.92
N VAL A 157 -7.59 -10.12 5.09
CA VAL A 157 -8.43 -10.05 6.28
C VAL A 157 -9.72 -10.82 5.98
N ASP A 158 -10.19 -11.62 6.93
CA ASP A 158 -11.45 -12.34 6.77
C ASP A 158 -12.59 -11.33 6.56
N PRO A 159 -13.37 -11.43 5.47
CA PRO A 159 -14.46 -10.50 5.20
C PRO A 159 -15.50 -10.39 6.32
N ALA A 160 -15.63 -11.39 7.18
CA ALA A 160 -16.48 -11.31 8.35
C ALA A 160 -15.89 -10.46 9.49
N GLN A 161 -14.58 -10.18 9.45
CA GLN A 161 -13.85 -9.48 10.49
C GLN A 161 -13.44 -8.05 10.10
N GLY A 162 -13.49 -7.69 8.81
CA GLY A 162 -13.10 -6.37 8.35
C GLY A 162 -12.81 -6.29 6.86
N HIS A 163 -12.07 -5.27 6.49
CA HIS A 163 -11.55 -5.03 5.15
C HIS A 163 -10.05 -5.34 5.10
N ASP A 164 -9.48 -5.42 3.91
CA ASP A 164 -8.04 -5.61 3.69
C ASP A 164 -7.43 -4.48 2.81
N ASP A 165 -8.09 -3.33 2.76
CA ASP A 165 -7.71 -2.21 1.90
C ASP A 165 -6.35 -1.61 2.30
N PHE A 166 -6.10 -1.44 3.60
CA PHE A 166 -4.81 -0.97 4.12
C PHE A 166 -3.73 -2.03 3.94
N LEU A 167 -4.04 -3.30 4.17
CA LEU A 167 -3.11 -4.41 3.96
C LEU A 167 -2.68 -4.50 2.49
N MET A 168 -3.61 -4.38 1.55
CA MET A 168 -3.30 -4.39 0.12
C MET A 168 -2.51 -3.14 -0.28
N SER A 169 -2.88 -1.96 0.23
CA SER A 169 -2.17 -0.70 -0.05
C SER A 169 -0.74 -0.73 0.47
N LEU A 170 -0.50 -1.29 1.67
CA LEU A 170 0.85 -1.51 2.22
C LEU A 170 1.68 -2.44 1.33
N ALA A 171 1.07 -3.54 0.88
CA ALA A 171 1.75 -4.49 0.00
C ALA A 171 2.13 -3.83 -1.34
N LEU A 172 1.25 -3.01 -1.92
CA LEU A 172 1.55 -2.24 -3.13
C LEU A 172 2.64 -1.18 -2.92
N LEU A 173 2.73 -0.58 -1.73
CA LEU A 173 3.86 0.30 -1.39
C LEU A 173 5.18 -0.49 -1.43
N VAL A 174 5.25 -1.67 -0.84
CA VAL A 174 6.45 -2.51 -0.87
C VAL A 174 6.81 -2.89 -2.32
N GLU A 175 5.81 -3.19 -3.15
CA GLU A 175 6.02 -3.43 -4.58
C GLU A 175 6.55 -2.20 -5.31
N ALA A 176 6.06 -1.01 -4.99
CA ALA A 176 6.56 0.24 -5.55
C ALA A 176 8.05 0.44 -5.25
N THR A 177 8.48 0.09 -4.04
CA THR A 177 9.89 0.19 -3.65
C THR A 177 10.77 -0.81 -4.40
N ARG A 178 10.27 -2.02 -4.65
CA ARG A 178 10.97 -3.05 -5.43
C ARG A 178 11.18 -2.61 -6.89
N GLN A 179 10.21 -1.91 -7.45
CA GLN A 179 10.27 -1.41 -8.83
C GLN A 179 11.07 -0.11 -8.99
N TYR A 180 11.37 0.58 -7.90
CA TYR A 180 12.08 1.85 -7.95
C TYR A 180 13.59 1.63 -8.05
N VAL A 181 14.20 2.17 -9.11
CA VAL A 181 15.64 2.21 -9.29
C VAL A 181 16.10 3.65 -9.12
N PRO A 182 16.90 3.97 -8.08
CA PRO A 182 17.44 5.32 -7.92
C PRO A 182 18.30 5.68 -9.12
N ARG A 183 18.11 6.88 -9.68
CA ARG A 183 19.01 7.40 -10.70
C ARG A 183 20.30 7.82 -9.98
N GLY A 184 21.37 7.06 -10.18
CA GLY A 184 22.69 7.47 -9.75
C GLY A 184 23.06 8.80 -10.38
N ALA A 185 23.49 9.78 -9.56
CA ALA A 185 24.14 10.96 -10.08
C ALA A 185 25.45 10.50 -10.75
N ARG A 186 25.52 10.52 -12.07
CA ARG A 186 26.80 10.44 -12.77
C ARG A 186 27.49 11.76 -12.55
N GLY A 187 28.37 11.82 -11.54
CA GLY A 187 29.35 12.88 -11.43
C GLY A 187 30.29 12.77 -12.64
N ASN A 188 30.24 13.74 -13.54
CA ASN A 188 31.33 13.94 -14.46
C ASN A 188 32.55 14.38 -13.62
N LEU A 189 33.45 13.45 -13.40
CA LEU A 189 34.82 13.81 -13.04
C LEU A 189 35.46 14.36 -14.31
N SER A 190 35.49 15.68 -14.42
CA SER A 190 36.36 16.42 -15.34
C SER A 190 37.72 16.61 -14.71
#